data_ae354eb383ef30a67f506636e86bad86
#
_entry.id   ae354eb383ef30a67f506636e86bad86
#
_cell.length_a   1.000
_cell.length_b   1.000
_cell.length_c   1.000
_cell.angle_alpha   90.00
_cell.angle_beta   90.00
_cell.angle_gamma   90.00
#
_symmetry.space_group_name_H-M   'P 1'
#
loop_
_entity.id
_entity.type
_entity.pdbx_description
1 polymer ?
#
loop_
_entity_poly.entity_id
_entity_poly.type
_entity_poly.pdbx_seq_one_letter_code
_entity_poly.pdbx_strand_id
1 'polypeptide(L)'
;MGVMTTHESVPTLSLGHASTPGLEIPQIGFGVWEVPDTDVDAAFGRALEIGYRHIDTARIYGNEDGVGRVLGREDVDRDDVFVTTKVWNDDHTNVPAAFDASMGRLGLEVLDLYLIHWPAPEQDVYVDAWTAMLDLQRQGRVRSVGVCNFQVPHLQRLLDETGVLPSINQIELSPYLQQRELRAFHAEHGIVTEAWSPLAVRAGLLDDPVVVELAAKHEVTPAQLVLRWHVELDNVVLTRSVTPARIAENFEIFGFALEDDDLEALAGLDRGTRTGPDPDTFG
;
A
#
# COMPACT_ATOMS: atom_id res chain seq x y z
N MET A 1 -13.24 15.24 -32.63
CA MET A 1 -12.29 14.14 -32.81
C MET A 1 -11.53 14.06 -31.49
N GLY A 2 -12.01 13.21 -30.58
CA GLY A 2 -11.34 13.01 -29.29
C GLY A 2 -10.13 12.12 -29.53
N VAL A 3 -8.97 12.56 -29.09
CA VAL A 3 -7.78 11.73 -28.98
C VAL A 3 -8.10 10.70 -27.91
N MET A 4 -8.33 9.45 -28.29
CA MET A 4 -8.28 8.33 -27.39
C MET A 4 -6.82 8.19 -26.97
N THR A 5 -6.47 8.75 -25.80
CA THR A 5 -5.24 8.36 -25.10
C THR A 5 -5.41 6.90 -24.72
N THR A 6 -4.63 6.02 -25.36
CA THR A 6 -4.43 4.65 -24.88
C THR A 6 -3.79 4.79 -23.52
N HIS A 7 -4.58 4.66 -22.43
CA HIS A 7 -4.02 4.46 -21.12
C HIS A 7 -3.23 3.15 -21.17
N GLU A 8 -1.90 3.23 -21.12
CA GLU A 8 -1.10 2.06 -20.81
C GLU A 8 -1.65 1.47 -19.51
N SER A 9 -1.88 0.15 -19.52
CA SER A 9 -2.40 -0.54 -18.34
C SER A 9 -1.44 -0.30 -17.16
N VAL A 10 -1.96 0.07 -15.98
CA VAL A 10 -1.16 0.18 -14.76
C VAL A 10 -0.39 -1.12 -14.56
N PRO A 11 0.94 -1.09 -14.40
CA PRO A 11 1.72 -2.29 -14.11
C PRO A 11 1.23 -2.97 -12.84
N THR A 12 1.38 -4.29 -12.78
CA THR A 12 1.03 -5.09 -11.61
C THR A 12 2.24 -5.85 -11.10
N LEU A 13 2.21 -6.20 -9.82
CA LEU A 13 3.18 -7.11 -9.19
C LEU A 13 2.46 -8.36 -8.71
N SER A 14 3.13 -9.50 -8.86
CA SER A 14 2.57 -10.77 -8.39
C SER A 14 2.70 -10.90 -6.87
N LEU A 15 1.61 -11.15 -6.18
CA LEU A 15 1.59 -11.52 -4.75
C LEU A 15 1.85 -13.03 -4.56
N GLY A 16 2.61 -13.62 -5.49
CA GLY A 16 2.76 -15.04 -5.66
C GLY A 16 3.56 -15.77 -4.61
N HIS A 17 2.90 -16.12 -3.51
CA HIS A 17 3.26 -17.34 -2.78
C HIS A 17 2.53 -18.55 -3.39
N ALA A 18 3.06 -19.77 -3.16
CA ALA A 18 2.48 -21.02 -3.66
C ALA A 18 0.99 -21.21 -3.32
N SER A 19 0.46 -20.46 -2.35
CA SER A 19 -0.94 -20.49 -1.90
C SER A 19 -1.88 -19.61 -2.72
N THR A 20 -1.36 -18.66 -3.53
CA THR A 20 -2.17 -17.73 -4.33
C THR A 20 -1.54 -17.49 -5.71
N PRO A 21 -1.40 -18.54 -6.54
CA PRO A 21 -0.82 -18.36 -7.88
C PRO A 21 -1.68 -17.43 -8.72
N GLY A 22 -1.06 -16.39 -9.28
CA GLY A 22 -1.71 -15.50 -10.24
C GLY A 22 -2.52 -14.34 -9.65
N LEU A 23 -2.41 -14.05 -8.35
CA LEU A 23 -2.96 -12.82 -7.79
C LEU A 23 -2.00 -11.66 -8.04
N GLU A 24 -2.49 -10.67 -8.76
CA GLU A 24 -1.74 -9.46 -9.12
C GLU A 24 -2.25 -8.25 -8.36
N ILE A 25 -1.36 -7.38 -7.89
CA ILE A 25 -1.68 -6.11 -7.26
C ILE A 25 -1.21 -4.94 -8.15
N PRO A 26 -2.06 -3.93 -8.44
CA PRO A 26 -1.61 -2.74 -9.16
C PRO A 26 -0.49 -2.00 -8.43
N GLN A 27 0.56 -1.58 -9.15
CA GLN A 27 1.71 -0.87 -8.56
C GLN A 27 1.36 0.51 -8.01
N ILE A 28 0.21 1.09 -8.35
CA ILE A 28 -0.28 2.31 -7.73
C ILE A 28 -1.62 2.05 -7.06
N GLY A 29 -1.72 2.43 -5.78
CA GLY A 29 -2.94 2.34 -4.98
C GLY A 29 -3.42 3.70 -4.48
N PHE A 30 -4.70 3.78 -4.19
CA PHE A 30 -5.34 4.95 -3.59
C PHE A 30 -5.63 4.69 -2.11
N GLY A 31 -4.89 5.34 -1.22
CA GLY A 31 -5.07 5.25 0.22
C GLY A 31 -6.08 6.28 0.74
N VAL A 32 -6.86 5.90 1.74
CA VAL A 32 -7.89 6.77 2.35
C VAL A 32 -7.61 7.11 3.83
N TRP A 33 -6.39 6.93 4.31
CA TRP A 33 -6.02 7.39 5.66
C TRP A 33 -6.27 8.90 5.83
N GLU A 34 -6.85 9.32 6.95
CA GLU A 34 -7.28 10.71 7.20
C GLU A 34 -8.27 11.30 6.17
N VAL A 35 -8.91 10.48 5.35
CA VAL A 35 -10.04 10.91 4.54
C VAL A 35 -11.31 10.66 5.36
N PRO A 36 -12.09 11.70 5.70
CA PRO A 36 -13.37 11.50 6.39
C PRO A 36 -14.30 10.57 5.60
N ASP A 37 -15.08 9.73 6.28
CA ASP A 37 -15.98 8.79 5.63
C ASP A 37 -16.93 9.47 4.62
N THR A 38 -17.38 10.71 4.93
CA THR A 38 -18.22 11.52 4.05
C THR A 38 -17.54 11.95 2.75
N ASP A 39 -16.22 11.99 2.71
CA ASP A 39 -15.44 12.49 1.57
C ASP A 39 -14.92 11.33 0.70
N VAL A 40 -15.01 10.08 1.19
CA VAL A 40 -14.53 8.89 0.46
C VAL A 40 -15.27 8.72 -0.87
N ASP A 41 -16.59 8.91 -0.89
CA ASP A 41 -17.40 8.77 -2.10
C ASP A 41 -16.87 9.65 -3.25
N ALA A 42 -16.52 10.91 -2.95
CA ALA A 42 -15.99 11.83 -3.95
C ALA A 42 -14.53 11.51 -4.32
N ALA A 43 -13.68 11.22 -3.34
CA ALA A 43 -12.25 11.01 -3.56
C ALA A 43 -11.98 9.66 -4.26
N PHE A 44 -12.55 8.57 -3.75
CA PHE A 44 -12.36 7.24 -4.32
C PHE A 44 -13.12 7.09 -5.65
N GLY A 45 -14.36 7.63 -5.74
CA GLY A 45 -15.07 7.69 -7.02
C GLY A 45 -14.25 8.39 -8.11
N ARG A 46 -13.62 9.51 -7.77
CA ARG A 46 -12.72 10.22 -8.70
C ARG A 46 -11.47 9.40 -9.05
N ALA A 47 -10.89 8.69 -8.10
CA ALA A 47 -9.74 7.81 -8.35
C ALA A 47 -10.10 6.68 -9.34
N LEU A 48 -11.27 6.06 -9.19
CA LEU A 48 -11.76 5.04 -10.14
C LEU A 48 -11.96 5.60 -11.55
N GLU A 49 -12.54 6.80 -11.68
CA GLU A 49 -12.72 7.48 -12.98
C GLU A 49 -11.39 7.74 -13.70
N ILE A 50 -10.32 8.05 -12.93
CA ILE A 50 -8.98 8.31 -13.46
C ILE A 50 -8.32 7.00 -13.92
N GLY A 51 -8.58 5.88 -13.24
CA GLY A 51 -7.99 4.60 -13.59
C GLY A 51 -7.36 3.83 -12.42
N TYR A 52 -7.42 4.35 -11.19
CA TYR A 52 -7.00 3.56 -10.03
C TYR A 52 -7.85 2.29 -9.92
N ARG A 53 -7.20 1.17 -9.59
CA ARG A 53 -7.84 -0.13 -9.42
C ARG A 53 -7.39 -0.83 -8.13
N HIS A 54 -6.69 -0.12 -7.25
CA HIS A 54 -6.32 -0.58 -5.92
C HIS A 54 -6.73 0.48 -4.90
N ILE A 55 -7.56 0.08 -3.91
CA ILE A 55 -7.97 0.90 -2.76
C ILE A 55 -7.39 0.33 -1.48
N ASP A 56 -6.77 1.18 -0.67
CA ASP A 56 -6.23 0.84 0.64
C ASP A 56 -6.97 1.60 1.75
N THR A 57 -7.62 0.86 2.64
CA THR A 57 -8.27 1.35 3.85
C THR A 57 -7.79 0.56 5.08
N ALA A 58 -8.35 0.82 6.23
CA ALA A 58 -8.15 0.07 7.47
C ALA A 58 -9.30 0.32 8.45
N ARG A 59 -9.54 -0.66 9.33
CA ARG A 59 -10.55 -0.54 10.40
C ARG A 59 -10.40 0.76 11.20
N ILE A 60 -9.17 1.10 11.58
CA ILE A 60 -8.89 2.28 12.44
C ILE A 60 -9.16 3.61 11.74
N TYR A 61 -9.23 3.64 10.40
CA TYR A 61 -9.51 4.89 9.67
C TYR A 61 -10.95 5.34 9.82
N GLY A 62 -11.88 4.42 10.18
CA GLY A 62 -13.29 4.73 10.39
C GLY A 62 -14.04 5.12 9.12
N ASN A 63 -13.55 4.67 7.97
CA ASN A 63 -14.09 5.03 6.64
C ASN A 63 -14.31 3.82 5.71
N GLU A 64 -14.31 2.61 6.25
CA GLU A 64 -14.62 1.40 5.47
C GLU A 64 -16.05 1.42 4.92
N ASP A 65 -17.04 2.05 5.63
CA ASP A 65 -18.39 2.22 5.13
C ASP A 65 -18.43 3.09 3.86
N GLY A 66 -17.63 4.17 3.81
CA GLY A 66 -17.47 5.00 2.62
C GLY A 66 -16.89 4.24 1.44
N VAL A 67 -15.86 3.43 1.68
CA VAL A 67 -15.31 2.55 0.65
C VAL A 67 -16.35 1.55 0.16
N GLY A 68 -17.11 0.92 1.08
CA GLY A 68 -18.18 -0.02 0.75
C GLY A 68 -19.28 0.61 -0.10
N ARG A 69 -19.68 1.87 0.20
CA ARG A 69 -20.67 2.59 -0.63
C ARG A 69 -20.22 2.77 -2.08
N VAL A 70 -18.92 3.08 -2.30
CA VAL A 70 -18.38 3.23 -3.66
C VAL A 70 -18.30 1.88 -4.37
N LEU A 71 -17.82 0.84 -3.69
CA LEU A 71 -17.74 -0.52 -4.24
C LEU A 71 -19.11 -1.11 -4.59
N GLY A 72 -20.17 -0.70 -3.88
CA GLY A 72 -21.55 -1.13 -4.13
C GLY A 72 -22.29 -0.36 -5.23
N ARG A 73 -21.64 0.58 -5.92
CA ARG A 73 -22.28 1.36 -7.01
C ARG A 73 -22.47 0.47 -8.25
N GLU A 74 -23.55 0.69 -8.97
CA GLU A 74 -23.88 -0.07 -10.20
C GLU A 74 -22.83 0.11 -11.34
N ASP A 75 -22.08 1.22 -11.33
CA ASP A 75 -21.05 1.55 -12.31
C ASP A 75 -19.65 1.05 -11.92
N VAL A 76 -19.51 0.35 -10.80
CA VAL A 76 -18.24 -0.22 -10.31
C VAL A 76 -18.31 -1.75 -10.37
N ASP A 77 -17.47 -2.34 -11.21
CA ASP A 77 -17.28 -3.79 -11.20
C ASP A 77 -16.32 -4.15 -10.05
N ARG A 78 -16.80 -4.95 -9.09
CA ARG A 78 -16.02 -5.40 -7.93
C ARG A 78 -14.77 -6.17 -8.34
N ASP A 79 -14.83 -6.93 -9.41
CA ASP A 79 -13.72 -7.75 -9.88
C ASP A 79 -12.60 -6.91 -10.52
N ASP A 80 -12.89 -5.68 -10.91
CA ASP A 80 -11.90 -4.72 -11.42
C ASP A 80 -11.14 -3.98 -10.32
N VAL A 81 -11.54 -4.11 -9.04
CA VAL A 81 -10.95 -3.34 -7.94
C VAL A 81 -10.28 -4.26 -6.94
N PHE A 82 -8.98 -4.07 -6.73
CA PHE A 82 -8.20 -4.70 -5.68
C PHE A 82 -8.41 -3.95 -4.36
N VAL A 83 -8.93 -4.63 -3.33
CA VAL A 83 -9.31 -4.02 -2.05
C VAL A 83 -8.42 -4.52 -0.92
N THR A 84 -7.80 -3.58 -0.21
CA THR A 84 -7.00 -3.83 0.99
C THR A 84 -7.66 -3.22 2.22
N THR A 85 -7.79 -3.99 3.30
CA THR A 85 -8.03 -3.46 4.65
C THR A 85 -7.13 -4.13 5.68
N LYS A 86 -7.16 -3.65 6.94
CA LYS A 86 -6.17 -4.03 7.94
C LYS A 86 -6.83 -4.27 9.30
N VAL A 87 -6.36 -5.31 10.01
CA VAL A 87 -6.70 -5.52 11.43
C VAL A 87 -5.89 -4.56 12.30
N TRP A 88 -6.57 -3.92 13.26
CA TRP A 88 -5.91 -3.01 14.21
C TRP A 88 -5.34 -3.77 15.42
N ASN A 89 -4.37 -3.16 16.10
CA ASN A 89 -3.61 -3.77 17.20
C ASN A 89 -4.50 -4.33 18.32
N ASP A 90 -5.59 -3.62 18.69
CA ASP A 90 -6.52 -4.06 19.74
C ASP A 90 -7.30 -5.34 19.38
N ASP A 91 -7.33 -5.70 18.10
CA ASP A 91 -8.09 -6.85 17.60
C ASP A 91 -7.22 -8.08 17.29
N HIS A 92 -5.91 -8.04 17.54
CA HIS A 92 -5.00 -9.15 17.26
C HIS A 92 -5.41 -10.45 17.96
N THR A 93 -6.05 -10.37 19.12
CA THR A 93 -6.57 -11.54 19.84
C THR A 93 -7.92 -12.03 19.32
N ASN A 94 -8.56 -11.31 18.38
CA ASN A 94 -9.88 -11.66 17.84
C ASN A 94 -10.00 -11.30 16.34
N VAL A 95 -8.99 -11.66 15.56
CA VAL A 95 -8.92 -11.37 14.11
C VAL A 95 -10.17 -11.80 13.34
N PRO A 96 -10.79 -12.99 13.56
CA PRO A 96 -11.97 -13.39 12.81
C PRO A 96 -13.16 -12.42 12.99
N ALA A 97 -13.44 -11.97 14.21
CA ALA A 97 -14.54 -11.04 14.46
C ALA A 97 -14.24 -9.62 13.91
N ALA A 98 -12.97 -9.17 14.00
CA ALA A 98 -12.55 -7.92 13.38
C ALA A 98 -12.69 -7.95 11.86
N PHE A 99 -12.31 -9.07 11.24
CA PHE A 99 -12.50 -9.31 9.80
C PHE A 99 -13.97 -9.28 9.41
N ASP A 100 -14.86 -10.02 10.12
CA ASP A 100 -16.29 -10.03 9.88
C ASP A 100 -16.90 -8.62 9.93
N ALA A 101 -16.48 -7.82 10.91
CA ALA A 101 -16.92 -6.46 11.05
C ALA A 101 -16.46 -5.56 9.89
N SER A 102 -15.20 -5.70 9.42
CA SER A 102 -14.70 -4.99 8.24
C SER A 102 -15.42 -5.40 6.97
N MET A 103 -15.65 -6.70 6.75
CA MET A 103 -16.39 -7.21 5.60
C MET A 103 -17.83 -6.70 5.57
N GLY A 104 -18.47 -6.59 6.74
CA GLY A 104 -19.80 -5.99 6.89
C GLY A 104 -19.86 -4.52 6.48
N ARG A 105 -18.84 -3.71 6.85
CA ARG A 105 -18.74 -2.30 6.45
C ARG A 105 -18.42 -2.13 4.96
N LEU A 106 -17.50 -2.96 4.45
CA LEU A 106 -17.12 -2.95 3.03
C LEU A 106 -18.18 -3.53 2.11
N GLY A 107 -19.14 -4.32 2.65
CA GLY A 107 -20.16 -4.99 1.85
C GLY A 107 -19.60 -6.11 0.96
N LEU A 108 -18.52 -6.77 1.37
CA LEU A 108 -17.81 -7.77 0.57
C LEU A 108 -17.97 -9.18 1.14
N GLU A 109 -17.98 -10.18 0.25
CA GLU A 109 -17.92 -11.60 0.62
C GLU A 109 -16.47 -12.10 0.69
N VAL A 110 -15.62 -11.66 -0.24
CA VAL A 110 -14.20 -12.01 -0.33
C VAL A 110 -13.35 -10.73 -0.45
N LEU A 111 -12.30 -10.66 0.35
CA LEU A 111 -11.32 -9.57 0.33
C LEU A 111 -10.11 -9.96 -0.53
N ASP A 112 -9.48 -8.99 -1.21
CA ASP A 112 -8.26 -9.26 -1.98
C ASP A 112 -7.03 -9.37 -1.07
N LEU A 113 -6.86 -8.42 -0.13
CA LEU A 113 -5.71 -8.37 0.76
C LEU A 113 -6.10 -7.94 2.18
N TYR A 114 -5.70 -8.73 3.18
CA TYR A 114 -5.86 -8.38 4.59
C TYR A 114 -4.51 -8.27 5.27
N LEU A 115 -4.26 -7.18 5.99
CA LEU A 115 -2.97 -6.89 6.60
C LEU A 115 -3.05 -6.79 8.13
N ILE A 116 -2.02 -7.26 8.85
CA ILE A 116 -1.76 -6.83 10.23
C ILE A 116 -1.22 -5.40 10.17
N HIS A 117 -1.88 -4.44 10.82
CA HIS A 117 -1.54 -3.00 10.65
C HIS A 117 -0.20 -2.62 11.29
N TRP A 118 0.13 -3.19 12.45
CA TRP A 118 1.41 -3.03 13.15
C TRP A 118 1.75 -4.32 13.88
N PRO A 119 3.04 -4.62 14.10
CA PRO A 119 3.42 -5.80 14.88
C PRO A 119 3.00 -5.70 16.36
N ALA A 120 2.92 -4.49 16.91
CA ALA A 120 2.62 -4.25 18.33
C ALA A 120 3.42 -5.19 19.26
N PRO A 121 4.77 -5.13 19.22
CA PRO A 121 5.62 -6.16 19.80
C PRO A 121 5.46 -6.30 21.33
N GLU A 122 5.09 -5.23 22.04
CA GLU A 122 4.83 -5.27 23.48
C GLU A 122 3.62 -6.14 23.86
N GLN A 123 2.66 -6.34 22.94
CA GLN A 123 1.50 -7.20 23.14
C GLN A 123 1.86 -8.68 22.94
N ASP A 124 2.90 -8.98 22.17
CA ASP A 124 3.42 -10.32 21.87
C ASP A 124 2.38 -11.32 21.31
N VAL A 125 1.42 -10.84 20.51
CA VAL A 125 0.30 -11.64 19.97
C VAL A 125 0.22 -11.62 18.43
N TYR A 126 1.13 -10.98 17.72
CA TYR A 126 1.04 -10.86 16.26
C TYR A 126 1.23 -12.19 15.52
N VAL A 127 1.91 -13.17 16.12
CA VAL A 127 2.05 -14.53 15.53
C VAL A 127 0.70 -15.26 15.59
N ASP A 128 -0.05 -15.12 16.68
CA ASP A 128 -1.40 -15.68 16.79
C ASP A 128 -2.36 -14.99 15.80
N ALA A 129 -2.26 -13.65 15.67
CA ALA A 129 -3.01 -12.89 14.69
C ALA A 129 -2.68 -13.34 13.26
N TRP A 130 -1.40 -13.54 12.94
CA TRP A 130 -0.95 -14.07 11.66
C TRP A 130 -1.54 -15.46 11.37
N THR A 131 -1.49 -16.35 12.34
CA THR A 131 -2.07 -17.69 12.20
C THR A 131 -3.56 -17.65 11.91
N ALA A 132 -4.31 -16.76 12.59
CA ALA A 132 -5.73 -16.57 12.34
C ALA A 132 -6.00 -16.00 10.93
N MET A 133 -5.13 -15.12 10.40
CA MET A 133 -5.24 -14.61 9.03
C MET A 133 -4.97 -15.69 7.99
N LEU A 134 -4.00 -16.58 8.23
CA LEU A 134 -3.76 -17.75 7.37
C LEU A 134 -4.97 -18.71 7.36
N ASP A 135 -5.71 -18.80 8.46
CA ASP A 135 -6.97 -19.57 8.52
C ASP A 135 -8.06 -18.94 7.67
N LEU A 136 -8.22 -17.61 7.70
CA LEU A 136 -9.17 -16.89 6.83
C LEU A 136 -8.82 -17.09 5.34
N GLN A 137 -7.54 -17.08 4.99
CA GLN A 137 -7.09 -17.36 3.62
C GLN A 137 -7.40 -18.81 3.22
N ARG A 138 -7.12 -19.79 4.07
CA ARG A 138 -7.45 -21.21 3.82
C ARG A 138 -8.95 -21.45 3.63
N GLN A 139 -9.79 -20.65 4.28
CA GLN A 139 -11.24 -20.67 4.14
C GLN A 139 -11.73 -19.98 2.84
N GLY A 140 -10.83 -19.34 2.07
CA GLY A 140 -11.17 -18.59 0.85
C GLY A 140 -11.88 -17.25 1.11
N ARG A 141 -11.83 -16.74 2.35
CA ARG A 141 -12.46 -15.47 2.74
C ARG A 141 -11.61 -14.25 2.35
N VAL A 142 -10.30 -14.43 2.24
CA VAL A 142 -9.35 -13.46 1.73
C VAL A 142 -8.43 -14.13 0.72
N ARG A 143 -8.14 -13.43 -0.38
CA ARG A 143 -7.28 -13.96 -1.43
C ARG A 143 -5.81 -14.00 -1.00
N SER A 144 -5.33 -12.94 -0.35
CA SER A 144 -3.95 -12.85 0.14
C SER A 144 -3.88 -12.19 1.51
N VAL A 145 -2.85 -12.56 2.29
CA VAL A 145 -2.56 -11.99 3.60
C VAL A 145 -1.15 -11.41 3.65
N GLY A 146 -1.02 -10.32 4.38
CA GLY A 146 0.23 -9.61 4.54
C GLY A 146 0.32 -8.85 5.86
N VAL A 147 1.32 -8.01 5.97
CA VAL A 147 1.59 -7.23 7.17
C VAL A 147 1.93 -5.78 6.83
N CYS A 148 1.85 -4.89 7.83
CA CYS A 148 2.38 -3.54 7.73
C CYS A 148 3.39 -3.30 8.85
N ASN A 149 4.43 -2.54 8.53
CA ASN A 149 5.41 -2.04 9.49
C ASN A 149 6.22 -3.13 10.20
N PHE A 150 6.28 -4.34 9.66
CA PHE A 150 7.11 -5.40 10.20
C PHE A 150 8.58 -5.16 9.82
N GLN A 151 9.48 -5.26 10.81
CA GLN A 151 10.93 -5.23 10.61
C GLN A 151 11.45 -6.67 10.42
N VAL A 152 12.71 -6.83 9.99
CA VAL A 152 13.33 -8.15 9.75
C VAL A 152 13.14 -9.11 10.92
N PRO A 153 13.36 -8.74 12.21
CA PRO A 153 13.13 -9.66 13.32
C PRO A 153 11.68 -10.14 13.45
N HIS A 154 10.70 -9.27 13.16
CA HIS A 154 9.28 -9.64 13.20
C HIS A 154 8.94 -10.65 12.08
N LEU A 155 9.45 -10.41 10.87
CA LEU A 155 9.25 -11.31 9.72
C LEU A 155 9.93 -12.66 9.94
N GLN A 156 11.16 -12.67 10.47
CA GLN A 156 11.89 -13.89 10.80
C GLN A 156 11.13 -14.71 11.83
N ARG A 157 10.55 -14.08 12.85
CA ARG A 157 9.74 -14.77 13.85
C ARG A 157 8.48 -15.41 13.24
N LEU A 158 7.80 -14.70 12.30
CA LEU A 158 6.68 -15.33 11.57
C LEU A 158 7.15 -16.58 10.82
N LEU A 159 8.30 -16.51 10.15
CA LEU A 159 8.86 -17.66 9.44
C LEU A 159 9.21 -18.80 10.39
N ASP A 160 9.90 -18.51 11.49
CA ASP A 160 10.37 -19.54 12.45
C ASP A 160 9.22 -20.25 13.14
N GLU A 161 8.15 -19.53 13.50
CA GLU A 161 7.04 -20.10 14.29
C GLU A 161 5.92 -20.69 13.42
N THR A 162 5.73 -20.17 12.17
CA THR A 162 4.61 -20.59 11.32
C THR A 162 5.04 -21.25 10.01
N GLY A 163 6.29 -21.07 9.60
CA GLY A 163 6.79 -21.54 8.31
C GLY A 163 6.28 -20.73 7.11
N VAL A 164 5.51 -19.64 7.34
CA VAL A 164 4.86 -18.87 6.27
C VAL A 164 5.19 -17.37 6.42
N LEU A 165 5.74 -16.77 5.37
CA LEU A 165 5.97 -15.34 5.26
C LEU A 165 4.77 -14.62 4.59
N PRO A 166 4.58 -13.32 4.86
CA PRO A 166 3.55 -12.52 4.21
C PRO A 166 3.84 -12.33 2.72
N SER A 167 2.78 -12.20 1.90
CA SER A 167 2.91 -11.89 0.49
C SER A 167 3.39 -10.45 0.23
N ILE A 168 3.12 -9.55 1.17
CA ILE A 168 3.42 -8.13 1.08
C ILE A 168 3.69 -7.56 2.47
N ASN A 169 4.60 -6.60 2.56
CA ASN A 169 4.81 -5.78 3.75
C ASN A 169 4.68 -4.30 3.38
N GLN A 170 3.64 -3.64 3.90
CA GLN A 170 3.37 -2.23 3.69
C GLN A 170 4.14 -1.39 4.71
N ILE A 171 5.13 -0.64 4.28
CA ILE A 171 6.08 0.08 5.17
C ILE A 171 6.16 1.57 4.86
N GLU A 172 6.56 2.37 5.84
CA GLU A 172 6.99 3.74 5.55
C GLU A 172 8.22 3.71 4.65
N LEU A 173 8.10 4.25 3.45
CA LEU A 173 9.18 4.25 2.48
C LEU A 173 9.18 5.52 1.65
N SER A 174 10.34 6.17 1.57
CA SER A 174 10.57 7.35 0.75
C SER A 174 12.06 7.49 0.45
N PRO A 175 12.51 8.39 -0.44
CA PRO A 175 13.93 8.69 -0.62
C PRO A 175 14.67 9.06 0.67
N TYR A 176 13.99 9.62 1.69
CA TYR A 176 14.57 9.94 2.99
C TYR A 176 14.60 8.77 3.99
N LEU A 177 13.86 7.71 3.72
CA LEU A 177 13.79 6.48 4.52
C LEU A 177 13.71 5.27 3.58
N GLN A 178 14.84 4.78 3.11
CA GLN A 178 14.85 3.75 2.05
C GLN A 178 14.80 2.32 2.54
N GLN A 179 14.95 2.08 3.83
CA GLN A 179 14.82 0.77 4.48
C GLN A 179 15.51 -0.37 3.69
N ARG A 180 16.75 -0.15 3.23
CA ARG A 180 17.47 -1.02 2.29
C ARG A 180 17.60 -2.46 2.78
N GLU A 181 17.91 -2.64 4.07
CA GLU A 181 18.05 -3.96 4.68
C GLU A 181 16.72 -4.72 4.67
N LEU A 182 15.63 -4.06 5.05
CA LEU A 182 14.30 -4.64 5.04
C LEU A 182 13.84 -5.00 3.62
N ARG A 183 14.08 -4.12 2.66
CA ARG A 183 13.76 -4.39 1.25
C ARG A 183 14.62 -5.51 0.65
N ALA A 184 15.89 -5.63 1.06
CA ALA A 184 16.73 -6.76 0.65
C ALA A 184 16.16 -8.09 1.19
N PHE A 185 15.72 -8.11 2.45
CA PHE A 185 15.03 -9.27 3.02
C PHE A 185 13.74 -9.59 2.25
N HIS A 186 12.94 -8.58 1.90
CA HIS A 186 11.74 -8.78 1.09
C HIS A 186 12.07 -9.43 -0.26
N ALA A 187 13.06 -8.90 -0.98
CA ALA A 187 13.47 -9.42 -2.29
C ALA A 187 13.99 -10.87 -2.21
N GLU A 188 14.77 -11.19 -1.17
CA GLU A 188 15.28 -12.55 -0.95
C GLU A 188 14.15 -13.58 -0.73
N HIS A 189 13.07 -13.15 -0.07
CA HIS A 189 11.97 -14.02 0.33
C HIS A 189 10.72 -13.90 -0.53
N GLY A 190 10.75 -13.09 -1.59
CA GLY A 190 9.60 -12.90 -2.49
C GLY A 190 8.44 -12.14 -1.84
N ILE A 191 8.71 -11.29 -0.85
CA ILE A 191 7.72 -10.40 -0.23
C ILE A 191 7.63 -9.12 -1.06
N VAL A 192 6.44 -8.73 -1.49
CA VAL A 192 6.24 -7.44 -2.17
C VAL A 192 6.40 -6.30 -1.16
N THR A 193 7.10 -5.24 -1.55
CA THR A 193 7.19 -4.02 -0.76
C THR A 193 6.08 -3.05 -1.19
N GLU A 194 5.28 -2.59 -0.23
CA GLU A 194 4.31 -1.51 -0.46
C GLU A 194 4.68 -0.29 0.37
N ALA A 195 4.63 0.91 -0.24
CA ALA A 195 5.06 2.15 0.38
C ALA A 195 3.87 2.99 0.85
N TRP A 196 3.79 3.26 2.15
CA TRP A 196 2.96 4.33 2.67
C TRP A 196 3.78 5.59 2.97
N SER A 197 3.13 6.76 2.97
CA SER A 197 3.78 8.09 3.06
C SER A 197 4.94 8.28 2.05
N PRO A 198 4.80 7.88 0.79
CA PRO A 198 5.89 7.84 -0.19
C PRO A 198 6.52 9.21 -0.44
N LEU A 199 5.74 10.28 -0.31
CA LEU A 199 6.16 11.65 -0.58
C LEU A 199 6.83 12.33 0.61
N ALA A 200 6.85 11.72 1.79
CA ALA A 200 7.44 12.27 3.02
C ALA A 200 7.19 13.80 3.19
N VAL A 201 5.97 14.26 2.90
CA VAL A 201 5.62 15.69 2.85
C VAL A 201 5.97 16.41 4.16
N ARG A 202 5.75 15.75 5.30
CA ARG A 202 6.07 16.32 6.63
C ARG A 202 7.58 16.51 6.85
N ALA A 203 8.42 15.78 6.10
CA ALA A 203 9.88 15.90 6.14
C ALA A 203 10.44 16.86 5.07
N GLY A 204 9.59 17.45 4.23
CA GLY A 204 9.98 18.41 3.20
C GLY A 204 10.66 17.81 1.97
N LEU A 205 10.43 16.52 1.68
CA LEU A 205 11.08 15.83 0.55
C LEU A 205 10.80 16.49 -0.80
N LEU A 206 9.58 17.01 -1.01
CA LEU A 206 9.21 17.61 -2.30
C LEU A 206 9.89 18.97 -2.58
N ASP A 207 10.48 19.58 -1.55
CA ASP A 207 11.25 20.82 -1.65
C ASP A 207 12.78 20.53 -1.64
N ASP A 208 13.21 19.28 -1.59
CA ASP A 208 14.63 18.91 -1.64
C ASP A 208 15.22 19.31 -3.00
N PRO A 209 16.40 20.01 -3.01
CA PRO A 209 17.01 20.50 -4.24
C PRO A 209 17.23 19.39 -5.28
N VAL A 210 17.62 18.18 -4.87
CA VAL A 210 17.82 17.04 -5.78
C VAL A 210 16.50 16.62 -6.41
N VAL A 211 15.43 16.52 -5.63
CA VAL A 211 14.10 16.16 -6.12
C VAL A 211 13.57 17.21 -7.09
N VAL A 212 13.74 18.50 -6.76
CA VAL A 212 13.29 19.62 -7.61
C VAL A 212 14.08 19.66 -8.93
N GLU A 213 15.40 19.46 -8.89
CA GLU A 213 16.25 19.44 -10.08
C GLU A 213 15.88 18.27 -11.01
N LEU A 214 15.73 17.06 -10.47
CA LEU A 214 15.35 15.88 -11.25
C LEU A 214 13.92 16.00 -11.81
N ALA A 215 12.99 16.53 -11.04
CA ALA A 215 11.64 16.80 -11.53
C ALA A 215 11.63 17.77 -12.73
N ALA A 216 12.44 18.83 -12.65
CA ALA A 216 12.61 19.77 -13.76
C ALA A 216 13.28 19.13 -14.99
N LYS A 217 14.27 18.22 -14.79
CA LYS A 217 14.93 17.44 -15.86
C LYS A 217 13.92 16.62 -16.67
N HIS A 218 12.96 15.99 -15.97
CA HIS A 218 11.94 15.13 -16.58
C HIS A 218 10.64 15.88 -16.96
N GLU A 219 10.56 17.19 -16.74
CA GLU A 219 9.37 18.03 -17.00
C GLU A 219 8.11 17.54 -16.24
N VAL A 220 8.30 17.03 -15.00
CA VAL A 220 7.25 16.51 -14.12
C VAL A 220 7.24 17.25 -12.78
N THR A 221 6.22 17.00 -11.95
CA THR A 221 6.21 17.54 -10.58
C THR A 221 7.12 16.72 -9.65
N PRO A 222 7.62 17.32 -8.54
CA PRO A 222 8.34 16.59 -7.51
C PRO A 222 7.59 15.36 -6.99
N ALA A 223 6.25 15.44 -6.87
CA ALA A 223 5.42 14.32 -6.45
C ALA A 223 5.46 13.18 -7.47
N GLN A 224 5.27 13.48 -8.76
CA GLN A 224 5.34 12.48 -9.83
C GLN A 224 6.72 11.81 -9.89
N LEU A 225 7.80 12.58 -9.76
CA LEU A 225 9.17 12.05 -9.75
C LEU A 225 9.36 11.01 -8.63
N VAL A 226 8.96 11.37 -7.40
CA VAL A 226 9.11 10.47 -6.24
C VAL A 226 8.21 9.24 -6.37
N LEU A 227 6.97 9.40 -6.85
CA LEU A 227 6.09 8.25 -7.09
C LEU A 227 6.65 7.32 -8.18
N ARG A 228 7.23 7.88 -9.25
CA ARG A 228 7.90 7.09 -10.28
C ARG A 228 9.09 6.32 -9.72
N TRP A 229 9.89 6.91 -8.83
CA TRP A 229 11.00 6.23 -8.16
C TRP A 229 10.55 4.95 -7.43
N HIS A 230 9.37 4.95 -6.80
CA HIS A 230 8.83 3.72 -6.20
C HIS A 230 8.54 2.64 -7.25
N VAL A 231 7.98 3.04 -8.38
CA VAL A 231 7.68 2.10 -9.48
C VAL A 231 8.95 1.48 -10.04
N GLU A 232 10.02 2.28 -10.23
CA GLU A 232 11.34 1.78 -10.70
C GLU A 232 12.03 0.82 -9.71
N LEU A 233 11.63 0.86 -8.45
CA LEU A 233 12.13 -0.04 -7.42
C LEU A 233 11.24 -1.27 -7.22
N ASP A 234 10.32 -1.56 -8.14
CA ASP A 234 9.33 -2.63 -8.03
C ASP A 234 8.53 -2.59 -6.71
N ASN A 235 8.21 -1.39 -6.23
CA ASN A 235 7.32 -1.23 -5.09
C ASN A 235 5.88 -0.99 -5.57
N VAL A 236 4.90 -1.42 -4.76
CA VAL A 236 3.56 -0.84 -4.78
C VAL A 236 3.60 0.50 -4.04
N VAL A 237 2.97 1.55 -4.57
CA VAL A 237 2.97 2.87 -3.94
C VAL A 237 1.56 3.36 -3.69
N LEU A 238 1.30 3.76 -2.44
CA LEU A 238 0.01 4.32 -2.04
C LEU A 238 0.04 5.85 -2.12
N THR A 239 -0.85 6.40 -2.93
CA THR A 239 -1.10 7.85 -3.00
C THR A 239 -2.36 8.21 -2.23
N ARG A 240 -2.43 9.45 -1.74
CA ARG A 240 -3.61 9.97 -1.05
C ARG A 240 -3.85 11.42 -1.43
N SER A 241 -5.08 11.74 -1.79
CA SER A 241 -5.54 13.13 -1.93
C SER A 241 -7.07 13.19 -1.90
N VAL A 242 -7.62 14.30 -1.41
CA VAL A 242 -9.03 14.68 -1.58
C VAL A 242 -9.20 15.75 -2.67
N THR A 243 -8.11 16.22 -3.26
CA THR A 243 -8.12 17.23 -4.31
C THR A 243 -8.14 16.54 -5.68
N PRO A 244 -9.20 16.67 -6.50
CA PRO A 244 -9.33 15.96 -7.77
C PRO A 244 -8.15 16.13 -8.73
N ALA A 245 -7.56 17.33 -8.79
CA ALA A 245 -6.39 17.60 -9.64
C ALA A 245 -5.15 16.80 -9.17
N ARG A 246 -4.91 16.70 -7.85
CA ARG A 246 -3.78 15.92 -7.32
C ARG A 246 -4.01 14.43 -7.45
N ILE A 247 -5.25 13.94 -7.39
CA ILE A 247 -5.55 12.51 -7.65
C ILE A 247 -5.14 12.15 -9.08
N ALA A 248 -5.46 13.00 -10.06
CA ALA A 248 -5.06 12.81 -11.45
C ALA A 248 -3.53 12.95 -11.63
N GLU A 249 -2.93 14.01 -11.09
CA GLU A 249 -1.48 14.24 -11.16
C GLU A 249 -0.67 13.05 -10.62
N ASN A 250 -1.05 12.52 -9.46
CA ASN A 250 -0.35 11.39 -8.84
C ASN A 250 -0.48 10.10 -9.64
N PHE A 251 -1.47 9.96 -10.51
CA PHE A 251 -1.65 8.80 -11.37
C PHE A 251 -0.79 8.86 -12.64
N GLU A 252 -0.44 10.06 -13.10
CA GLU A 252 0.30 10.30 -14.35
C GLU A 252 1.81 10.12 -14.15
N ILE A 253 2.24 8.90 -13.79
CA ILE A 253 3.64 8.55 -13.47
C ILE A 253 4.25 7.50 -14.39
N PHE A 254 3.50 6.99 -15.36
CA PHE A 254 3.95 5.92 -16.24
C PHE A 254 4.47 6.42 -17.60
N GLY A 255 4.36 7.71 -17.89
CA GLY A 255 4.75 8.32 -19.16
C GLY A 255 6.24 8.68 -19.28
N PHE A 256 7.05 8.43 -18.25
CA PHE A 256 8.49 8.68 -18.24
C PHE A 256 9.21 7.60 -17.42
N ALA A 257 10.54 7.52 -17.53
CA ALA A 257 11.37 6.62 -16.74
C ALA A 257 12.54 7.38 -16.13
N LEU A 258 13.05 6.91 -14.99
CA LEU A 258 14.26 7.44 -14.36
C LEU A 258 15.49 6.73 -14.92
N GLU A 259 16.59 7.50 -15.12
CA GLU A 259 17.87 6.97 -15.52
C GLU A 259 18.66 6.45 -14.30
N ASP A 260 19.69 5.66 -14.51
CA ASP A 260 20.54 5.12 -13.43
C ASP A 260 21.12 6.23 -12.54
N ASP A 261 21.57 7.34 -13.15
CA ASP A 261 22.13 8.49 -12.43
C ASP A 261 21.06 9.18 -11.54
N ASP A 262 19.79 9.20 -11.98
CA ASP A 262 18.67 9.75 -11.21
C ASP A 262 18.38 8.86 -9.99
N LEU A 263 18.37 7.55 -10.21
CA LEU A 263 18.19 6.57 -9.14
C LEU A 263 19.33 6.65 -8.11
N GLU A 264 20.58 6.84 -8.56
CA GLU A 264 21.73 7.03 -7.68
C GLU A 264 21.62 8.32 -6.87
N ALA A 265 21.23 9.43 -7.51
CA ALA A 265 21.02 10.71 -6.83
C ALA A 265 19.92 10.61 -5.74
N LEU A 266 18.79 9.98 -6.06
CA LEU A 266 17.72 9.73 -5.07
C LEU A 266 18.14 8.74 -3.99
N ALA A 267 18.97 7.74 -4.35
CA ALA A 267 19.58 6.82 -3.39
C ALA A 267 20.50 7.54 -2.37
N GLY A 268 21.13 8.64 -2.77
CA GLY A 268 21.94 9.48 -1.90
C GLY A 268 21.15 10.28 -0.85
N LEU A 269 19.83 10.37 -0.97
CA LEU A 269 18.96 11.11 -0.03
C LEU A 269 18.63 10.33 1.24
N ASP A 270 19.01 9.06 1.34
CA ASP A 270 18.69 8.22 2.49
C ASP A 270 19.37 8.76 3.76
N ARG A 271 18.57 9.08 4.75
CA ARG A 271 19.03 9.62 6.05
C ARG A 271 18.29 9.03 7.24
N GLY A 272 17.53 7.96 7.02
CA GLY A 272 16.77 7.27 8.05
C GLY A 272 15.66 8.11 8.69
N THR A 273 15.16 9.14 7.98
CA THR A 273 14.13 10.04 8.53
C THR A 273 12.75 9.41 8.44
N ARG A 274 12.27 8.94 9.58
CA ARG A 274 10.92 8.42 9.76
C ARG A 274 9.94 9.57 10.11
N THR A 275 8.73 9.55 9.54
CA THR A 275 7.66 10.51 9.80
C THR A 275 6.51 9.91 10.61
N GLY A 276 6.41 8.60 10.64
CA GLY A 276 5.48 7.82 11.45
C GLY A 276 6.12 7.21 12.71
N PRO A 277 5.36 6.43 13.48
CA PRO A 277 5.87 5.73 14.66
C PRO A 277 6.96 4.71 14.35
N ASP A 278 7.78 4.38 15.37
CA ASP A 278 8.75 3.30 15.28
C ASP A 278 8.06 1.94 15.46
N PRO A 279 8.15 1.03 14.47
CA PRO A 279 7.51 -0.29 14.55
C PRO A 279 7.97 -1.18 15.71
N ASP A 280 9.18 -0.96 16.21
CA ASP A 280 9.75 -1.77 17.29
C ASP A 280 9.19 -1.41 18.66
N THR A 281 8.49 -0.27 18.76
CA THR A 281 7.96 0.24 20.03
C THR A 281 6.50 0.66 19.98
N PHE A 282 5.89 0.70 18.80
CA PHE A 282 4.51 1.13 18.63
C PHE A 282 3.53 -0.04 18.74
N GLY A 283 2.48 0.13 19.62
CA GLY A 283 1.41 -0.87 19.70
C GLY A 283 0.60 -0.87 20.97
#